data_c83a0dce5e12f0807edef999f1611d19
#
_entry.id   c83a0dce5e12f0807edef999f1611d19
#
_cell.length_a   1.000
_cell.length_b   1.000
_cell.length_c   1.000
_cell.angle_alpha   90.00
_cell.angle_beta   90.00
_cell.angle_gamma   90.00
#
_symmetry.space_group_name_H-M   'P 1'
#
loop_
_entity.id
_entity.type
_entity.pdbx_description
1 polymer ?
#
loop_
_entity_poly.entity_id
_entity_poly.type
_entity_poly.pdbx_seq_one_letter_code
_entity_poly.pdbx_strand_id
1 'polypeptide(L)'
;MIFLTTSMDYALEGYEVGAFRYLLKPVDQAKLEQTLSVFMDRFQKGERKLPLMVDRTRVFVPYRDLYFLSSVMRTTEVHMKNKVWKQSSAINFQKTVAPLENDSRFCRCSKGIVVNLSHVTGMEKDAFILDNGEAVPISRRNMAQAKRQYLDFSLGSKE
;
A
#
# COMPACT_ATOMS: atom_id res chain seq x y z
N MET A 1 12.49 -10.97 5.40
CA MET A 1 13.59 -11.91 5.79
C MET A 1 13.41 -13.19 5.00
N ILE A 2 14.50 -13.77 4.47
CA ILE A 2 14.51 -15.05 3.77
C ILE A 2 15.34 -16.01 4.63
N PHE A 3 14.79 -17.18 4.93
CA PHE A 3 15.49 -18.20 5.72
C PHE A 3 16.04 -19.32 4.82
N LEU A 4 17.28 -19.73 5.10
CA LEU A 4 17.91 -20.90 4.52
C LEU A 4 18.02 -21.98 5.60
N THR A 5 17.43 -23.15 5.37
CA THR A 5 17.39 -24.22 6.36
C THR A 5 17.60 -25.60 5.74
N THR A 6 18.11 -26.54 6.53
CA THR A 6 18.23 -27.96 6.15
C THR A 6 17.00 -28.79 6.54
N SER A 7 16.08 -28.25 7.37
CA SER A 7 14.89 -28.95 7.86
C SER A 7 13.62 -28.21 7.50
N MET A 8 12.57 -28.97 7.16
CA MET A 8 11.22 -28.43 6.96
C MET A 8 10.46 -28.16 8.28
N ASP A 9 10.93 -28.69 9.40
CA ASP A 9 10.21 -28.62 10.67
C ASP A 9 10.07 -27.19 11.21
N TYR A 10 11.00 -26.32 10.85
CA TYR A 10 10.97 -24.90 11.23
C TYR A 10 10.15 -23.99 10.28
N ALA A 11 9.62 -24.53 9.21
CA ALA A 11 8.84 -23.75 8.25
C ALA A 11 7.50 -23.25 8.86
N LEU A 12 6.94 -23.98 9.81
CA LEU A 12 5.70 -23.62 10.53
C LEU A 12 5.93 -22.51 11.56
N GLU A 13 7.05 -22.55 12.29
CA GLU A 13 7.39 -21.50 13.27
C GLU A 13 7.76 -20.17 12.58
N GLY A 14 8.25 -20.21 11.39
CA GLY A 14 8.61 -19.01 10.64
C GLY A 14 7.43 -18.22 10.08
N TYR A 15 6.27 -18.82 10.00
CA TYR A 15 5.03 -18.10 9.66
C TYR A 15 4.67 -17.07 10.75
N GLU A 16 5.00 -17.35 12.01
CA GLU A 16 4.72 -16.47 13.13
C GLU A 16 5.65 -15.23 13.17
N VAL A 17 6.85 -15.34 12.59
CA VAL A 17 7.83 -14.24 12.54
C VAL A 17 7.82 -13.44 11.23
N GLY A 18 6.83 -13.68 10.37
CA GLY A 18 6.65 -12.91 9.13
C GLY A 18 7.76 -13.12 8.11
N ALA A 19 8.32 -14.34 8.01
CA ALA A 19 9.31 -14.67 7.00
C ALA A 19 8.73 -14.58 5.60
N PHE A 20 9.50 -14.00 4.66
CA PHE A 20 9.08 -13.85 3.28
C PHE A 20 9.08 -15.19 2.55
N ARG A 21 10.12 -15.99 2.72
CA ARG A 21 10.26 -17.35 2.17
C ARG A 21 11.29 -18.19 2.92
N TYR A 22 11.11 -19.51 2.82
CA TYR A 22 12.06 -20.54 3.23
C TYR A 22 12.66 -21.22 2.00
N LEU A 23 13.97 -21.40 2.00
CA LEU A 23 14.68 -22.18 1.00
C LEU A 23 15.40 -23.33 1.71
N LEU A 24 15.17 -24.56 1.22
CA LEU A 24 15.83 -25.75 1.73
C LEU A 24 17.24 -25.87 1.12
N LYS A 25 18.22 -26.25 1.95
CA LYS A 25 19.55 -26.61 1.50
C LYS A 25 19.57 -28.07 1.01
N PRO A 26 20.24 -28.41 -0.09
CA PRO A 26 21.04 -27.53 -0.96
C PRO A 26 20.15 -26.57 -1.76
N VAL A 27 20.57 -25.30 -1.85
CA VAL A 27 19.79 -24.25 -2.52
C VAL A 27 19.96 -24.36 -4.03
N ASP A 28 18.85 -24.53 -4.73
CA ASP A 28 18.80 -24.42 -6.18
C ASP A 28 18.99 -22.96 -6.59
N GLN A 29 19.99 -22.69 -7.44
CA GLN A 29 20.33 -21.35 -7.90
C GLN A 29 19.14 -20.68 -8.58
N ALA A 30 18.38 -21.39 -9.41
CA ALA A 30 17.21 -20.85 -10.09
C ALA A 30 16.11 -20.43 -9.11
N LYS A 31 15.87 -21.24 -8.06
CA LYS A 31 14.90 -20.89 -6.99
C LYS A 31 15.37 -19.70 -6.15
N LEU A 32 16.66 -19.60 -5.90
CA LEU A 32 17.23 -18.47 -5.17
C LEU A 32 17.07 -17.17 -5.97
N GLU A 33 17.45 -17.18 -7.24
CA GLU A 33 17.33 -16.02 -8.14
C GLU A 33 15.87 -15.57 -8.28
N GLN A 34 14.93 -16.50 -8.47
CA GLN A 34 13.51 -16.19 -8.53
C GLN A 34 12.99 -15.60 -7.20
N THR A 35 13.42 -16.16 -6.07
CA THR A 35 13.01 -15.66 -4.75
C THR A 35 13.57 -14.27 -4.49
N LEU A 36 14.82 -14.01 -4.84
CA LEU A 36 15.44 -12.70 -4.72
C LEU A 36 14.80 -11.67 -5.65
N SER A 37 14.47 -12.04 -6.89
CA SER A 37 13.78 -11.16 -7.82
C SER A 37 12.42 -10.70 -7.27
N VAL A 38 11.60 -11.63 -6.80
CA VAL A 38 10.29 -11.32 -6.19
C VAL A 38 10.45 -10.49 -4.91
N PHE A 39 11.47 -10.76 -4.11
CA PHE A 39 11.78 -9.98 -2.92
C PHE A 39 12.20 -8.55 -3.27
N MET A 40 13.08 -8.39 -4.26
CA MET A 40 13.53 -7.08 -4.73
C MET A 40 12.38 -6.26 -5.31
N ASP A 41 11.48 -6.87 -6.08
CA ASP A 41 10.29 -6.20 -6.61
C ASP A 41 9.37 -5.70 -5.49
N ARG A 42 9.17 -6.51 -4.45
CA ARG A 42 8.40 -6.10 -3.26
C ARG A 42 9.11 -4.99 -2.48
N PHE A 43 10.42 -5.08 -2.35
CA PHE A 43 11.22 -4.10 -1.63
C PHE A 43 11.26 -2.77 -2.38
N GLN A 44 11.43 -2.78 -3.69
CA GLN A 44 11.38 -1.59 -4.53
C GLN A 44 10.00 -0.92 -4.50
N LYS A 45 8.90 -1.71 -4.55
CA LYS A 45 7.53 -1.19 -4.39
C LYS A 45 7.31 -0.61 -2.98
N GLY A 46 7.92 -1.20 -1.95
CA GLY A 46 7.85 -0.71 -0.56
C GLY A 46 8.58 0.59 -0.31
N GLU A 47 9.57 0.94 -1.16
CA GLU A 47 10.39 2.15 -1.02
C GLU A 47 9.95 3.34 -1.88
N ARG A 48 8.92 3.18 -2.71
CA ARG A 48 8.36 4.34 -3.43
C ARG A 48 7.90 5.39 -2.44
N LYS A 49 8.25 6.64 -2.72
CA LYS A 49 7.93 7.79 -1.88
C LYS A 49 7.14 8.82 -2.66
N LEU A 50 6.11 9.37 -2.04
CA LEU A 50 5.34 10.47 -2.58
C LEU A 50 6.02 11.79 -2.23
N PRO A 51 6.43 12.59 -3.22
CA PRO A 51 6.94 13.94 -2.95
C PRO A 51 5.77 14.87 -2.61
N LEU A 52 5.91 15.60 -1.52
CA LEU A 52 4.95 16.59 -1.06
C LEU A 52 5.65 17.93 -0.80
N MET A 53 4.91 19.00 -0.91
CA MET A 53 5.36 20.35 -0.50
C MET A 53 4.54 20.77 0.72
N VAL A 54 5.15 20.69 1.90
CA VAL A 54 4.53 21.03 3.18
C VAL A 54 5.30 22.20 3.77
N ASP A 55 4.62 23.29 4.10
CA ASP A 55 5.22 24.50 4.67
C ASP A 55 6.46 24.99 3.89
N ARG A 56 6.37 25.01 2.56
CA ARG A 56 7.46 25.38 1.62
C ARG A 56 8.66 24.44 1.65
N THR A 57 8.56 23.31 2.34
CA THR A 57 9.62 22.30 2.40
C THR A 57 9.19 21.07 1.61
N ARG A 58 10.10 20.55 0.79
CA ARG A 58 9.88 19.29 0.07
C ARG A 58 10.11 18.13 1.02
N VAL A 59 9.10 17.30 1.19
CA VAL A 59 9.14 16.08 2.01
C VAL A 59 8.79 14.86 1.15
N PHE A 60 9.26 13.70 1.57
CA PHE A 60 9.01 12.44 0.86
C PHE A 60 8.37 11.45 1.81
N VAL A 61 7.16 10.99 1.50
CA VAL A 61 6.42 10.02 2.32
C VAL A 61 6.47 8.65 1.65
N PRO A 62 7.02 7.62 2.31
CA PRO A 62 6.96 6.26 1.79
C PRO A 62 5.51 5.83 1.54
N TYR A 63 5.26 5.14 0.43
CA TYR A 63 3.89 4.70 0.08
C TYR A 63 3.25 3.83 1.16
N ARG A 64 4.04 3.03 1.87
CA ARG A 64 3.57 2.20 2.99
C ARG A 64 3.00 2.99 4.16
N ASP A 65 3.43 4.25 4.33
CA ASP A 65 3.00 5.11 5.43
C ASP A 65 1.75 5.94 5.06
N LEU A 66 1.37 5.95 3.77
CA LEU A 66 0.18 6.60 3.28
C LEU A 66 -1.05 5.74 3.59
N TYR A 67 -2.03 6.30 4.27
CA TYR A 67 -3.33 5.68 4.53
C TYR A 67 -4.34 6.07 3.46
N PHE A 68 -4.58 7.34 3.31
CA PHE A 68 -5.37 7.88 2.21
C PHE A 68 -5.05 9.36 1.99
N LEU A 69 -5.43 9.87 0.83
CA LEU A 69 -5.34 11.27 0.48
C LEU A 69 -6.74 11.78 0.19
N SER A 70 -7.04 12.98 0.69
CA SER A 70 -8.33 13.63 0.45
C SER A 70 -8.15 15.06 -0.01
N SER A 71 -9.08 15.52 -0.86
CA SER A 71 -9.16 16.92 -1.28
C SER A 71 -10.18 17.64 -0.42
N VAL A 72 -9.71 18.56 0.41
CA VAL A 72 -10.55 19.36 1.31
C VAL A 72 -10.32 20.84 1.01
N MET A 73 -11.36 21.57 0.64
CA MET A 73 -11.27 23.01 0.34
C MET A 73 -10.09 23.40 -0.58
N ARG A 74 -9.90 22.64 -1.67
CA ARG A 74 -8.80 22.78 -2.65
C ARG A 74 -7.39 22.47 -2.09
N THR A 75 -7.30 22.00 -0.88
CA THR A 75 -6.04 21.52 -0.28
C THR A 75 -6.03 20.00 -0.27
N THR A 76 -4.90 19.39 -0.58
CA THR A 76 -4.72 17.95 -0.44
C THR A 76 -4.26 17.64 0.97
N GLU A 77 -5.06 16.87 1.70
CA GLU A 77 -4.67 16.29 2.98
C GLU A 77 -4.14 14.88 2.77
N VAL A 78 -2.97 14.62 3.36
CA VAL A 78 -2.29 13.33 3.30
C VAL A 78 -2.34 12.70 4.68
N HIS A 79 -3.15 11.66 4.79
CA HIS A 79 -3.40 10.96 6.06
C HIS A 79 -2.43 9.79 6.22
N MET A 80 -1.73 9.77 7.34
CA MET A 80 -0.84 8.72 7.82
C MET A 80 -1.36 8.19 9.15
N LYS A 81 -0.73 7.15 9.70
CA LYS A 81 -1.20 6.47 10.92
C LYS A 81 -1.57 7.42 12.06
N ASN A 82 -0.71 8.39 12.36
CA ASN A 82 -0.86 9.26 13.54
C ASN A 82 -0.75 10.75 13.20
N LYS A 83 -0.75 11.12 11.93
CA LYS A 83 -0.66 12.52 11.51
C LYS A 83 -1.27 12.77 10.13
N VAL A 84 -1.64 14.02 9.92
CA VAL A 84 -2.14 14.52 8.64
C VAL A 84 -1.24 15.66 8.20
N TRP A 85 -0.75 15.57 6.97
CA TRP A 85 -0.04 16.68 6.34
C TRP A 85 -0.90 17.37 5.29
N LYS A 86 -0.75 18.68 5.18
CA LYS A 86 -1.43 19.46 4.15
C LYS A 86 -0.43 19.86 3.07
N GLN A 87 -0.71 19.39 1.85
CA GLN A 87 0.04 19.78 0.65
C GLN A 87 -0.21 21.26 0.35
N SER A 88 0.81 21.95 -0.14
CA SER A 88 0.66 23.31 -0.63
C SER A 88 -0.49 23.44 -1.63
N SER A 89 -1.35 24.41 -1.47
CA SER A 89 -2.49 24.68 -2.36
C SER A 89 -2.09 25.05 -3.81
N ALA A 90 -0.82 25.37 -4.03
CA ALA A 90 -0.26 25.57 -5.37
C ALA A 90 -0.21 24.27 -6.21
N ILE A 91 -0.25 23.11 -5.54
CA ILE A 91 -0.25 21.80 -6.19
C ILE A 91 -1.62 21.16 -5.99
N ASN A 92 -2.34 20.93 -7.08
CA ASN A 92 -3.69 20.38 -7.00
C ASN A 92 -3.67 18.87 -6.68
N PHE A 93 -4.82 18.37 -6.22
CA PHE A 93 -5.01 16.97 -5.84
C PHE A 93 -4.63 16.00 -6.96
N GLN A 94 -5.01 16.27 -8.20
CA GLN A 94 -4.72 15.38 -9.34
C GLN A 94 -3.21 15.22 -9.59
N LYS A 95 -2.45 16.30 -9.50
CA LYS A 95 -0.99 16.24 -9.62
C LYS A 95 -0.35 15.46 -8.47
N THR A 96 -0.89 15.61 -7.26
CA THR A 96 -0.39 14.90 -6.08
C THR A 96 -0.61 13.39 -6.19
N VAL A 97 -1.78 12.95 -6.63
CA VAL A 97 -2.13 11.52 -6.70
C VAL A 97 -1.69 10.82 -7.98
N ALA A 98 -1.32 11.56 -9.02
CA ALA A 98 -0.91 10.99 -10.31
C ALA A 98 0.15 9.86 -10.20
N PRO A 99 1.21 9.98 -9.38
CA PRO A 99 2.17 8.89 -9.20
C PRO A 99 1.57 7.63 -8.57
N LEU A 100 0.47 7.76 -7.82
CA LEU A 100 -0.21 6.66 -7.11
C LEU A 100 -1.13 5.86 -8.05
N GLU A 101 -1.62 6.45 -9.12
CA GLU A 101 -2.61 5.81 -10.02
C GLU A 101 -2.08 4.57 -10.74
N ASN A 102 -0.77 4.48 -10.92
CA ASN A 102 -0.11 3.32 -11.54
C ASN A 102 0.34 2.24 -10.54
N ASP A 103 0.02 2.39 -9.27
CA ASP A 103 0.35 1.43 -8.23
C ASP A 103 -0.93 0.74 -7.74
N SER A 104 -0.99 -0.59 -7.84
CA SER A 104 -2.17 -1.40 -7.50
C SER A 104 -2.62 -1.28 -6.05
N ARG A 105 -1.77 -0.76 -5.16
CA ARG A 105 -2.11 -0.50 -3.76
C ARG A 105 -3.10 0.66 -3.60
N PHE A 106 -3.13 1.59 -4.54
CA PHE A 106 -3.94 2.80 -4.41
C PHE A 106 -5.22 2.72 -5.23
N CYS A 107 -6.32 2.94 -4.56
CA CYS A 107 -7.66 2.88 -5.13
C CYS A 107 -8.34 4.24 -5.04
N ARG A 108 -8.90 4.71 -6.15
CA ARG A 108 -9.68 5.94 -6.18
C ARG A 108 -11.10 5.69 -5.68
N CYS A 109 -11.42 6.22 -4.51
CA CYS A 109 -12.74 6.09 -3.89
C CYS A 109 -13.73 7.12 -4.39
N SER A 110 -13.25 8.32 -4.76
CA SER A 110 -14.05 9.40 -5.32
C SER A 110 -13.18 10.37 -6.11
N LYS A 111 -13.78 11.43 -6.65
CA LYS A 111 -13.03 12.49 -7.34
C LYS A 111 -11.92 13.10 -6.47
N GLY A 112 -12.11 13.14 -5.16
CA GLY A 112 -11.20 13.78 -4.22
C GLY A 112 -10.66 12.82 -3.14
N ILE A 113 -10.72 11.51 -3.30
CA ILE A 113 -10.21 10.54 -2.32
C ILE A 113 -9.51 9.39 -3.01
N VAL A 114 -8.28 9.11 -2.57
CA VAL A 114 -7.50 7.93 -2.95
C VAL A 114 -7.04 7.22 -1.67
N VAL A 115 -7.32 5.92 -1.55
CA VAL A 115 -6.98 5.10 -0.39
C VAL A 115 -5.86 4.10 -0.73
N ASN A 116 -5.03 3.79 0.26
CA ASN A 116 -4.07 2.70 0.18
C ASN A 116 -4.71 1.40 0.67
N LEU A 117 -4.91 0.46 -0.23
CA LEU A 117 -5.53 -0.85 0.05
C LEU A 117 -4.71 -1.70 1.03
N SER A 118 -3.42 -1.44 1.18
CA SER A 118 -2.56 -2.14 2.15
C SER A 118 -3.00 -1.91 3.60
N HIS A 119 -3.70 -0.82 3.87
CA HIS A 119 -4.23 -0.47 5.20
C HIS A 119 -5.72 -0.76 5.35
N VAL A 120 -6.37 -1.28 4.32
CA VAL A 120 -7.79 -1.63 4.36
C VAL A 120 -7.95 -3.01 5.01
N THR A 121 -8.75 -3.07 6.06
CA THR A 121 -9.07 -4.31 6.78
C THR A 121 -10.42 -4.89 6.36
N GLY A 122 -11.28 -4.09 5.76
CA GLY A 122 -12.60 -4.52 5.32
C GLY A 122 -13.36 -3.43 4.58
N MET A 123 -14.56 -3.79 4.15
CA MET A 123 -15.49 -2.89 3.48
C MET A 123 -16.86 -2.98 4.16
N GLU A 124 -17.38 -1.85 4.59
CA GLU A 124 -18.71 -1.74 5.18
C GLU A 124 -19.56 -0.76 4.38
N LYS A 125 -20.75 -1.21 3.95
CA LYS A 125 -21.69 -0.39 3.17
C LYS A 125 -20.99 0.28 1.98
N ASP A 126 -20.70 1.56 2.11
CA ASP A 126 -20.11 2.44 1.10
C ASP A 126 -18.77 3.05 1.54
N ALA A 127 -18.04 2.34 2.40
CA ALA A 127 -16.74 2.79 2.90
C ALA A 127 -15.74 1.66 3.03
N PHE A 128 -14.45 1.97 2.85
CA PHE A 128 -13.35 1.12 3.28
C PHE A 128 -13.06 1.40 4.75
N ILE A 129 -12.84 0.34 5.53
CA ILE A 129 -12.40 0.41 6.92
C ILE A 129 -10.91 0.18 6.98
N LEU A 130 -10.18 1.11 7.60
CA LEU A 130 -8.73 1.05 7.74
C LEU A 130 -8.32 0.37 9.05
N ASP A 131 -7.07 -0.06 9.12
CA ASP A 131 -6.49 -0.73 10.30
C ASP A 131 -6.40 0.18 11.55
N ASN A 132 -6.50 1.50 11.37
CA ASN A 132 -6.61 2.48 12.46
C ASN A 132 -8.07 2.79 12.86
N GLY A 133 -9.05 2.12 12.27
CA GLY A 133 -10.48 2.30 12.55
C GLY A 133 -11.16 3.42 11.75
N GLU A 134 -10.43 4.18 10.94
CA GLU A 134 -11.05 5.20 10.09
C GLU A 134 -11.85 4.57 8.96
N ALA A 135 -12.97 5.21 8.61
CA ALA A 135 -13.81 4.86 7.47
C ALA A 135 -13.58 5.85 6.31
N VAL A 136 -13.19 5.33 5.16
CA VAL A 136 -12.98 6.12 3.94
C VAL A 136 -14.16 5.93 2.99
N PRO A 137 -14.99 6.95 2.76
CA PRO A 137 -16.19 6.80 1.95
C PRO A 137 -15.87 6.59 0.47
N ILE A 138 -16.68 5.76 -0.18
CA ILE A 138 -16.61 5.46 -1.60
C ILE A 138 -17.84 6.06 -2.28
N SER A 139 -17.62 6.86 -3.32
CA SER A 139 -18.74 7.41 -4.07
C SER A 139 -19.48 6.30 -4.84
N ARG A 140 -20.80 6.48 -5.04
CA ARG A 140 -21.63 5.52 -5.81
C ARG A 140 -21.03 5.22 -7.18
N ARG A 141 -20.47 6.23 -7.84
CA ARG A 141 -19.84 6.10 -9.16
C ARG A 141 -18.62 5.19 -9.14
N ASN A 142 -17.85 5.21 -8.07
CA ASN A 142 -16.61 4.46 -7.94
C ASN A 142 -16.78 3.09 -7.23
N MET A 143 -17.96 2.82 -6.68
CA MET A 143 -18.22 1.64 -5.85
C MET A 143 -17.86 0.31 -6.52
N ALA A 144 -18.33 0.10 -7.75
CA ALA A 144 -18.08 -1.15 -8.46
C ALA A 144 -16.58 -1.36 -8.75
N GLN A 145 -15.89 -0.30 -9.16
CA GLN A 145 -14.45 -0.34 -9.45
C GLN A 145 -13.64 -0.53 -8.17
N ALA A 146 -13.97 0.20 -7.10
CA ALA A 146 -13.28 0.10 -5.82
C ALA A 146 -13.41 -1.30 -5.21
N LYS A 147 -14.60 -1.89 -5.25
CA LYS A 147 -14.86 -3.25 -4.79
C LYS A 147 -14.05 -4.29 -5.58
N ARG A 148 -14.03 -4.18 -6.91
CA ARG A 148 -13.24 -5.07 -7.77
C ARG A 148 -11.75 -4.96 -7.43
N GLN A 149 -11.23 -3.74 -7.39
CA GLN A 149 -9.81 -3.50 -7.12
C GLN A 149 -9.39 -4.01 -5.74
N TYR A 150 -10.24 -3.85 -4.72
CA TYR A 150 -10.00 -4.39 -3.39
C TYR A 150 -9.97 -5.92 -3.38
N LEU A 151 -10.88 -6.58 -4.09
CA LEU A 151 -10.89 -8.05 -4.22
C LEU A 151 -9.63 -8.56 -4.93
N ASP A 152 -9.28 -7.95 -6.06
CA ASP A 152 -8.07 -8.31 -6.82
C ASP A 152 -6.81 -8.13 -5.98
N PHE A 153 -6.71 -7.03 -5.24
CA PHE A 153 -5.60 -6.77 -4.33
C PHE A 153 -5.53 -7.80 -3.20
N SER A 154 -6.67 -8.12 -2.58
CA SER A 154 -6.75 -9.09 -1.48
C SER A 154 -6.42 -10.53 -1.92
N LEU A 155 -6.80 -10.90 -3.14
CA LEU A 155 -6.48 -12.21 -3.72
C LEU A 155 -5.02 -12.29 -4.17
N GLY A 156 -4.48 -11.24 -4.77
CA GLY A 156 -3.07 -11.17 -5.19
C GLY A 156 -2.07 -11.12 -4.03
N SER A 157 -2.52 -10.75 -2.84
CA SER A 157 -1.70 -10.74 -1.61
C SER A 157 -1.57 -12.11 -0.95
N LYS A 158 -2.28 -13.14 -1.45
CA LYS A 158 -2.25 -14.52 -0.94
C LYS A 158 -1.29 -15.45 -1.69
N GLU A 159 -0.61 -14.96 -2.72
CA GLU A 159 0.42 -15.73 -3.43
C GLU A 159 1.84 -15.39 -2.95
#